data_3770ffeeea62e51ce9d6df88fd6e5024
#
_entry.id   3770ffeeea62e51ce9d6df88fd6e5024
#
_cell.length_a   1.000
_cell.length_b   1.000
_cell.length_c   1.000
_cell.angle_alpha   90.00
_cell.angle_beta   90.00
_cell.angle_gamma   90.00
#
_symmetry.space_group_name_H-M   'P 1'
#
loop_
_entity.id
_entity.type
_entity.pdbx_description
1 polymer ?
#
loop_
_entity_poly.entity_id
_entity_poly.type
_entity_poly.pdbx_seq_one_letter_code
_entity_poly.pdbx_strand_id
1 'polypeptide(L)'
;MSLKFGRPCLEASLNLVFYPLIVVALWICFTPGSVVAQGEWAAHGRDLAETRYSPLNQIDTENVGRLEIAWTWDIPKAGARLETTPLVVDGVMYGTGPLSFVFALDARTGEEKWSWDPAIPDARHGGPGACCGNVNRGVALHGDKIFVGLLDGRLVALNRESGTVEWTVQTTPAGSDYTITGAPRVAGDKVIIGNGGAEYGVRGYVTAYDVERGDQIWRTYTVPGNPADGFENEAMRVAADTWTGNWWIAGGGGTVWDAIVYDETANLLYLGTGNGAPWNREYRSPGGGDNLYLSSIVALNADNGEYVWHYQTTPGDDWDYTATQPLMLLDLEIEGEVREVIVQAPKNGFFYVVDRITGELISAEAFADDLTWATHVDLQTGRPVESPEARYGMNRRGAWLSPGPTGAHNWRPMAWNPLTGLIYLPAQNNTYYYQMAEQLEYTPGRWNTGTGRGGSEQRPERPQLTGPSTLLLAWDPATNREAWRAPSAGGNGGTLSTGGNLTFWGTGSNLVALDARSGEQVWSFEVGRGTATPITYSIDGRQYITIAAGMGVQNLPPRIWTFSVEESVRSSNGN
;
A
#
# COMPACT_ATOMS: atom_id res chain seq x y z
N MET A 1 84.06 20.29 46.52
CA MET A 1 84.52 21.26 47.57
C MET A 1 83.34 22.12 48.00
N SER A 2 82.96 21.98 49.25
CA SER A 2 82.23 22.92 50.12
C SER A 2 80.85 23.37 49.75
N LEU A 3 79.83 22.80 50.36
CA LEU A 3 79.14 23.19 51.62
C LEU A 3 78.56 24.61 51.64
N LYS A 4 77.25 24.82 51.76
CA LYS A 4 76.53 25.17 52.99
C LYS A 4 75.02 25.33 52.81
N PHE A 5 74.30 24.72 53.69
CA PHE A 5 73.05 24.85 54.37
C PHE A 5 72.28 26.18 54.36
N GLY A 6 70.93 26.08 54.38
CA GLY A 6 70.03 27.10 54.91
C GLY A 6 68.57 26.80 54.61
N ARG A 7 67.81 26.19 55.52
CA ARG A 7 66.35 26.20 55.68
C ARG A 7 65.97 27.34 56.63
N PRO A 8 64.65 27.69 56.83
CA PRO A 8 63.36 27.35 56.29
C PRO A 8 62.42 28.56 56.02
N CYS A 9 61.29 28.43 55.44
CA CYS A 9 59.98 28.84 56.00
C CYS A 9 58.83 28.41 55.10
N LEU A 10 57.81 27.90 55.76
CA LEU A 10 56.51 27.50 55.17
C LEU A 10 55.75 28.74 54.69
N GLU A 11 55.22 28.68 53.45
CA GLU A 11 54.00 29.37 53.10
C GLU A 11 53.16 28.41 52.21
N ALA A 12 51.96 28.12 52.71
CA ALA A 12 50.98 27.31 52.01
C ALA A 12 50.26 28.18 50.99
N SER A 13 50.51 27.93 49.70
CA SER A 13 49.74 28.51 48.60
C SER A 13 48.74 27.45 48.05
N LEU A 14 47.47 27.74 48.27
CA LEU A 14 46.37 26.98 47.63
C LEU A 14 46.42 27.18 46.10
N ASN A 15 46.85 26.18 45.37
CA ASN A 15 46.71 26.15 43.92
C ASN A 15 45.33 25.60 43.58
N LEU A 16 44.36 26.48 43.23
CA LEU A 16 43.13 26.13 42.53
C LEU A 16 43.47 25.67 41.09
N VAL A 17 43.37 24.40 40.85
CA VAL A 17 43.44 23.84 39.50
C VAL A 17 42.10 24.07 38.81
N PHE A 18 42.03 25.05 37.92
CA PHE A 18 40.93 25.21 36.97
C PHE A 18 41.04 24.10 35.92
N TYR A 19 40.13 23.12 35.96
CA TYR A 19 39.84 22.23 34.81
C TYR A 19 38.97 23.01 33.82
N PRO A 20 39.36 23.15 32.54
CA PRO A 20 38.48 23.68 31.55
C PRO A 20 37.40 22.61 31.26
N LEU A 21 36.14 22.91 31.56
CA LEU A 21 34.97 22.18 31.06
C LEU A 21 34.96 22.33 29.53
N ILE A 22 35.40 21.29 28.84
CA ILE A 22 35.18 21.16 27.41
C ILE A 22 33.68 20.83 27.23
N VAL A 23 32.88 21.87 26.94
CA VAL A 23 31.52 21.68 26.43
C VAL A 23 31.66 21.18 25.00
N VAL A 24 31.57 19.88 24.83
CA VAL A 24 31.37 19.25 23.50
C VAL A 24 29.95 19.60 23.09
N ALA A 25 29.77 20.64 22.31
CA ALA A 25 28.54 20.89 21.60
C ALA A 25 28.40 19.77 20.53
N LEU A 26 27.62 18.74 20.83
CA LEU A 26 27.13 17.82 19.80
C LEU A 26 26.27 18.63 18.83
N TRP A 27 26.83 18.99 17.69
CA TRP A 27 26.07 19.40 16.53
C TRP A 27 25.39 18.13 16.00
N ILE A 28 24.15 17.91 16.42
CA ILE A 28 23.26 16.96 15.72
C ILE A 28 22.99 17.62 14.38
N CYS A 29 23.69 17.19 13.34
CA CYS A 29 23.31 17.48 11.97
C CYS A 29 21.97 16.78 11.73
N PHE A 30 20.87 17.49 11.95
CA PHE A 30 19.61 17.12 11.32
C PHE A 30 19.81 17.26 9.80
N THR A 31 20.00 16.15 9.11
CA THR A 31 19.70 16.10 7.69
C THR A 31 18.20 16.43 7.57
N PRO A 32 17.80 17.38 6.73
CA PRO A 32 16.39 17.62 6.50
C PRO A 32 15.81 16.46 5.68
N GLY A 33 15.45 15.36 6.33
CA GLY A 33 14.40 14.50 5.82
C GLY A 33 13.15 15.36 5.69
N SER A 34 12.38 15.19 4.63
CA SER A 34 11.16 15.96 4.34
C SER A 34 10.21 15.83 5.53
N VAL A 35 10.28 16.76 6.50
CA VAL A 35 9.36 16.78 7.63
C VAL A 35 8.01 17.21 7.07
N VAL A 36 7.11 16.24 6.86
CA VAL A 36 5.70 16.52 6.54
C VAL A 36 5.16 17.43 7.64
N ALA A 37 4.63 18.59 7.27
CA ALA A 37 4.00 19.48 8.24
C ALA A 37 2.90 18.72 8.99
N GLN A 38 2.84 18.86 10.33
CA GLN A 38 1.94 18.05 11.16
C GLN A 38 0.49 18.07 10.71
N GLY A 39 0.07 19.17 10.06
CA GLY A 39 -1.28 19.38 9.57
C GLY A 39 -1.55 18.89 8.15
N GLU A 40 -0.60 18.28 7.46
CA GLU A 40 -0.71 17.90 6.05
C GLU A 40 -0.80 16.39 5.85
N TRP A 41 -1.31 16.03 4.66
CA TRP A 41 -1.30 14.67 4.12
C TRP A 41 -0.58 14.68 2.77
N ALA A 42 0.74 14.79 2.78
CA ALA A 42 1.54 15.14 1.61
C ALA A 42 1.96 13.95 0.73
N ALA A 43 1.82 12.72 1.22
CA ALA A 43 2.13 11.50 0.50
C ALA A 43 0.98 10.49 0.59
N HIS A 44 0.99 9.44 -0.22
CA HIS A 44 -0.08 8.44 -0.27
C HIS A 44 -0.37 7.82 1.09
N GLY A 45 0.67 7.42 1.85
CA GLY A 45 0.57 6.94 3.23
C GLY A 45 0.75 8.02 4.29
N ARG A 46 0.65 9.30 3.94
CA ARG A 46 0.98 10.48 4.71
C ARG A 46 2.49 10.73 4.81
N ASP A 47 3.28 9.73 5.09
CA ASP A 47 4.74 9.73 5.19
C ASP A 47 5.35 8.70 4.21
N LEU A 48 6.67 8.70 4.07
CA LEU A 48 7.40 7.78 3.20
C LEU A 48 7.34 6.32 3.71
N ALA A 49 7.08 6.11 5.00
CA ALA A 49 6.94 4.79 5.61
C ALA A 49 5.55 4.17 5.39
N GLU A 50 4.62 4.91 4.78
CA GLU A 50 3.21 4.49 4.51
C GLU A 50 2.43 4.15 5.79
N THR A 51 2.73 4.85 6.92
CA THR A 51 2.14 4.51 8.24
C THR A 51 0.67 4.85 8.36
N ARG A 52 0.17 5.81 7.59
CA ARG A 52 -1.20 6.34 7.67
C ARG A 52 -1.60 6.79 9.08
N TYR A 53 -0.60 7.21 9.84
CA TYR A 53 -0.77 7.80 11.15
C TYR A 53 -0.62 9.32 11.07
N SER A 54 -1.55 10.03 11.69
CA SER A 54 -1.45 11.48 11.89
C SER A 54 -1.34 11.81 13.38
N PRO A 55 -0.39 12.63 13.81
CA PRO A 55 -0.28 13.05 15.21
C PRO A 55 -1.38 14.04 15.62
N LEU A 56 -2.25 14.46 14.71
CA LEU A 56 -3.38 15.34 15.02
C LEU A 56 -4.30 14.67 16.04
N ASN A 57 -4.69 15.43 17.07
CA ASN A 57 -5.45 14.95 18.22
C ASN A 57 -6.57 15.89 18.67
N GLN A 58 -6.91 16.89 17.88
CA GLN A 58 -8.05 17.78 18.18
C GLN A 58 -9.39 17.02 18.14
N ILE A 59 -9.46 16.00 17.25
CA ILE A 59 -10.57 15.05 17.22
C ILE A 59 -10.11 13.80 17.96
N ASP A 60 -10.80 13.48 19.04
CA ASP A 60 -10.48 12.40 19.98
C ASP A 60 -11.73 11.58 20.38
N THR A 61 -11.56 10.59 21.24
CA THR A 61 -12.65 9.72 21.72
C THR A 61 -13.74 10.45 22.50
N GLU A 62 -13.46 11.64 23.06
CA GLU A 62 -14.44 12.40 23.86
C GLU A 62 -15.33 13.29 22.96
N ASN A 63 -14.81 13.72 21.81
CA ASN A 63 -15.50 14.70 20.98
C ASN A 63 -15.88 14.19 19.57
N VAL A 64 -15.38 13.02 19.14
CA VAL A 64 -15.68 12.44 17.81
C VAL A 64 -17.18 12.28 17.55
N GLY A 65 -18.00 12.09 18.58
CA GLY A 65 -19.46 12.03 18.48
C GLY A 65 -20.10 13.34 18.00
N ARG A 66 -19.35 14.44 17.97
CA ARG A 66 -19.79 15.77 17.48
C ARG A 66 -19.30 16.09 16.07
N LEU A 67 -18.73 15.09 15.36
CA LEU A 67 -18.34 15.28 13.96
C LEU A 67 -19.56 15.58 13.09
N GLU A 68 -19.50 16.69 12.36
CA GLU A 68 -20.49 17.13 11.40
C GLU A 68 -19.84 17.32 10.02
N ILE A 69 -20.67 17.33 8.97
CA ILE A 69 -20.20 17.59 7.61
C ILE A 69 -19.71 19.04 7.55
N ALA A 70 -18.42 19.22 7.29
CA ALA A 70 -17.85 20.53 7.00
C ALA A 70 -18.17 20.97 5.56
N TRP A 71 -17.98 20.05 4.62
CA TRP A 71 -18.31 20.25 3.21
C TRP A 71 -18.37 18.91 2.46
N THR A 72 -18.97 18.93 1.27
CA THR A 72 -18.96 17.81 0.33
C THR A 72 -18.74 18.32 -1.09
N TRP A 73 -18.16 17.46 -1.94
CA TRP A 73 -17.98 17.76 -3.35
C TRP A 73 -18.30 16.52 -4.21
N ASP A 74 -19.16 16.68 -5.20
CA ASP A 74 -19.56 15.61 -6.11
C ASP A 74 -18.55 15.46 -7.24
N ILE A 75 -17.98 14.25 -7.40
CA ILE A 75 -17.05 13.98 -8.49
C ILE A 75 -17.82 13.90 -9.81
N PRO A 76 -17.52 14.75 -10.82
CA PRO A 76 -18.33 14.85 -12.05
C PRO A 76 -18.09 13.69 -13.04
N LYS A 77 -17.68 12.52 -12.55
CA LYS A 77 -17.46 11.31 -13.32
C LYS A 77 -18.16 10.13 -12.66
N ALA A 78 -19.10 9.52 -13.38
CA ALA A 78 -19.79 8.30 -12.92
C ALA A 78 -18.99 7.05 -13.29
N GLY A 79 -19.19 5.94 -12.59
CA GLY A 79 -18.94 4.62 -13.14
C GLY A 79 -18.02 3.67 -12.40
N ALA A 80 -17.41 4.00 -11.26
CA ALA A 80 -16.62 3.04 -10.48
C ALA A 80 -16.69 3.35 -8.98
N ARG A 81 -16.34 2.36 -8.15
CA ARG A 81 -16.00 2.61 -6.76
C ARG A 81 -14.77 3.52 -6.71
N LEU A 82 -14.68 4.31 -5.65
CA LEU A 82 -13.52 5.15 -5.41
C LEU A 82 -12.45 4.37 -4.65
N GLU A 83 -11.19 4.52 -5.09
CA GLU A 83 -10.03 3.93 -4.43
C GLU A 83 -8.98 5.01 -4.10
N THR A 84 -9.25 6.25 -4.41
CA THR A 84 -8.33 7.38 -4.22
C THR A 84 -7.99 7.63 -2.75
N THR A 85 -6.71 7.86 -2.47
CA THR A 85 -6.26 8.55 -1.26
C THR A 85 -5.96 10.00 -1.65
N PRO A 86 -6.76 10.99 -1.24
CA PRO A 86 -6.44 12.39 -1.52
C PRO A 86 -5.17 12.84 -0.80
N LEU A 87 -4.42 13.77 -1.39
CA LEU A 87 -3.33 14.49 -0.73
C LEU A 87 -3.81 15.88 -0.33
N VAL A 88 -3.29 16.41 0.78
CA VAL A 88 -3.58 17.79 1.22
C VAL A 88 -2.26 18.48 1.57
N VAL A 89 -1.94 19.54 0.80
CA VAL A 89 -0.72 20.34 0.94
C VAL A 89 -1.06 21.81 0.67
N ASP A 90 -0.54 22.70 1.51
CA ASP A 90 -0.76 24.16 1.40
C ASP A 90 -2.25 24.54 1.30
N GLY A 91 -3.12 23.82 2.01
CA GLY A 91 -4.57 24.06 2.03
C GLY A 91 -5.30 23.61 0.76
N VAL A 92 -4.65 22.90 -0.16
CA VAL A 92 -5.27 22.35 -1.39
C VAL A 92 -5.32 20.83 -1.30
N MET A 93 -6.49 20.26 -1.61
CA MET A 93 -6.71 18.83 -1.71
C MET A 93 -6.60 18.38 -3.17
N TYR A 94 -5.78 17.38 -3.44
CA TYR A 94 -5.60 16.75 -4.75
C TYR A 94 -6.06 15.30 -4.69
N GLY A 95 -6.82 14.85 -5.68
CA GLY A 95 -7.29 13.47 -5.72
C GLY A 95 -7.68 13.02 -7.12
N THR A 96 -8.09 11.76 -7.20
CA THR A 96 -8.53 11.15 -8.45
C THR A 96 -9.94 10.59 -8.35
N GLY A 97 -10.64 10.60 -9.48
CA GLY A 97 -11.91 9.95 -9.69
C GLY A 97 -11.82 8.80 -10.69
N PRO A 98 -12.98 8.24 -11.08
CA PRO A 98 -13.05 7.23 -12.12
C PRO A 98 -12.41 7.68 -13.43
N LEU A 99 -11.84 6.73 -14.21
CA LEU A 99 -11.15 6.98 -15.48
C LEU A 99 -9.95 7.92 -15.34
N SER A 100 -9.31 7.92 -14.17
CA SER A 100 -8.15 8.77 -13.85
C SER A 100 -8.43 10.28 -13.95
N PHE A 101 -9.68 10.69 -13.77
CA PHE A 101 -10.05 12.11 -13.60
C PHE A 101 -9.29 12.67 -12.40
N VAL A 102 -8.71 13.88 -12.52
CA VAL A 102 -7.93 14.52 -11.45
C VAL A 102 -8.62 15.81 -11.04
N PHE A 103 -8.60 16.12 -9.74
CA PHE A 103 -9.17 17.35 -9.20
C PHE A 103 -8.27 17.99 -8.14
N ALA A 104 -8.41 19.32 -8.01
CA ALA A 104 -7.87 20.11 -6.90
C ALA A 104 -8.99 20.94 -6.28
N LEU A 105 -9.14 20.84 -4.96
CA LEU A 105 -10.13 21.53 -4.19
C LEU A 105 -9.48 22.42 -3.12
N ASP A 106 -10.10 23.52 -2.77
CA ASP A 106 -9.79 24.18 -1.50
C ASP A 106 -10.17 23.24 -0.35
N ALA A 107 -9.18 22.82 0.43
CA ALA A 107 -9.37 21.79 1.44
C ALA A 107 -10.19 22.26 2.65
N ARG A 108 -10.42 23.58 2.82
CA ARG A 108 -11.26 24.17 3.86
C ARG A 108 -12.73 24.17 3.47
N THR A 109 -13.04 24.47 2.19
CA THR A 109 -14.40 24.77 1.72
C THR A 109 -14.96 23.71 0.77
N GLY A 110 -14.11 22.90 0.14
CA GLY A 110 -14.48 21.97 -0.93
C GLY A 110 -14.71 22.66 -2.28
N GLU A 111 -14.40 23.95 -2.42
CA GLU A 111 -14.52 24.67 -3.70
C GLU A 111 -13.48 24.13 -4.70
N GLU A 112 -13.94 23.82 -5.92
CA GLU A 112 -13.07 23.37 -7.00
C GLU A 112 -12.15 24.49 -7.46
N LYS A 113 -10.82 24.26 -7.42
CA LYS A 113 -9.81 25.14 -7.98
C LYS A 113 -9.57 24.84 -9.45
N TRP A 114 -9.42 23.58 -9.75
CA TRP A 114 -9.31 23.06 -11.12
C TRP A 114 -9.63 21.57 -11.16
N SER A 115 -9.95 21.09 -12.34
CA SER A 115 -10.06 19.67 -12.64
C SER A 115 -9.50 19.36 -14.02
N TRP A 116 -9.03 18.13 -14.21
CA TRP A 116 -8.46 17.66 -15.47
C TRP A 116 -9.00 16.28 -15.83
N ASP A 117 -9.51 16.16 -17.06
CA ASP A 117 -10.03 14.92 -17.62
C ASP A 117 -9.09 14.40 -18.69
N PRO A 118 -8.42 13.24 -18.50
CA PRO A 118 -7.55 12.66 -19.52
C PRO A 118 -8.30 12.14 -20.77
N ALA A 119 -9.63 12.22 -20.77
CA ALA A 119 -10.53 11.78 -21.84
C ALA A 119 -10.38 10.29 -22.19
N ILE A 120 -10.09 9.44 -21.21
CA ILE A 120 -10.02 7.99 -21.39
C ILE A 120 -11.43 7.43 -21.59
N PRO A 121 -11.70 6.69 -22.69
CA PRO A 121 -12.98 6.06 -22.89
C PRO A 121 -13.21 4.94 -21.85
N ASP A 122 -14.46 4.78 -21.41
CA ASP A 122 -14.86 3.60 -20.63
C ASP A 122 -14.65 2.31 -21.45
N ALA A 123 -14.29 1.20 -20.80
CA ALA A 123 -14.04 -0.08 -21.48
C ALA A 123 -15.21 -0.54 -22.35
N ARG A 124 -16.46 -0.21 -21.99
CA ARG A 124 -17.67 -0.47 -22.80
C ARG A 124 -17.71 0.33 -24.10
N HIS A 125 -16.91 1.39 -24.21
CA HIS A 125 -16.80 2.29 -25.37
C HIS A 125 -15.42 2.20 -26.03
N GLY A 126 -14.71 1.05 -25.88
CA GLY A 126 -13.41 0.80 -26.48
C GLY A 126 -12.21 1.33 -25.70
N GLY A 127 -12.41 1.69 -24.44
CA GLY A 127 -11.31 2.01 -23.53
C GLY A 127 -10.57 0.78 -23.00
N PRO A 128 -9.48 0.96 -22.25
CA PRO A 128 -8.68 -0.14 -21.71
C PRO A 128 -9.50 -0.99 -20.72
N GLY A 129 -9.40 -2.30 -20.87
CA GLY A 129 -9.97 -3.26 -19.93
C GLY A 129 -9.06 -3.41 -18.71
N ALA A 130 -9.57 -3.08 -17.54
CA ALA A 130 -8.88 -3.34 -16.26
C ALA A 130 -9.68 -4.35 -15.44
N CYS A 131 -8.98 -5.24 -14.73
CA CYS A 131 -9.62 -6.27 -13.88
C CYS A 131 -10.56 -5.67 -12.83
N CYS A 132 -10.22 -4.49 -12.33
CA CYS A 132 -10.89 -3.83 -11.21
C CYS A 132 -11.81 -2.68 -11.64
N GLY A 133 -11.99 -2.47 -12.94
CA GLY A 133 -12.80 -1.38 -13.49
C GLY A 133 -12.02 -0.06 -13.59
N ASN A 134 -12.76 1.04 -13.67
CA ASN A 134 -12.24 2.38 -13.96
C ASN A 134 -11.64 3.09 -12.73
N VAL A 135 -10.97 2.38 -11.84
CA VAL A 135 -10.44 2.91 -10.57
C VAL A 135 -9.08 3.59 -10.76
N ASN A 136 -8.79 4.52 -9.84
CA ASN A 136 -7.46 5.13 -9.69
C ASN A 136 -7.23 5.40 -8.20
N ARG A 137 -6.00 5.09 -7.68
CA ARG A 137 -5.69 5.14 -6.24
C ARG A 137 -5.11 6.46 -5.77
N GLY A 138 -4.89 7.42 -6.67
CA GLY A 138 -4.47 8.76 -6.29
C GLY A 138 -3.29 9.29 -7.10
N VAL A 139 -2.76 10.38 -6.61
CA VAL A 139 -1.65 11.12 -7.20
C VAL A 139 -0.42 11.08 -6.29
N ALA A 140 0.74 11.45 -6.85
CA ALA A 140 1.91 11.84 -6.07
C ALA A 140 2.21 13.33 -6.29
N LEU A 141 2.93 13.95 -5.34
CA LEU A 141 3.27 15.37 -5.39
C LEU A 141 4.78 15.55 -5.18
N HIS A 142 5.39 16.40 -6.01
CA HIS A 142 6.76 16.88 -5.81
C HIS A 142 6.90 18.29 -6.37
N GLY A 143 7.38 19.20 -5.53
CA GLY A 143 7.53 20.61 -5.92
C GLY A 143 6.22 21.24 -6.39
N ASP A 144 6.21 21.71 -7.61
CA ASP A 144 5.06 22.31 -8.28
C ASP A 144 4.26 21.33 -9.17
N LYS A 145 4.52 20.03 -9.09
CA LYS A 145 3.93 19.00 -9.96
C LYS A 145 3.11 17.97 -9.21
N ILE A 146 2.04 17.55 -9.86
CA ILE A 146 1.21 16.40 -9.51
C ILE A 146 1.41 15.33 -10.55
N PHE A 147 1.71 14.09 -10.12
CA PHE A 147 1.90 12.94 -11.00
C PHE A 147 0.71 12.00 -10.88
N VAL A 148 0.21 11.54 -12.02
CA VAL A 148 -0.90 10.58 -12.09
C VAL A 148 -0.62 9.49 -13.13
N GLY A 149 -0.78 8.23 -12.71
CA GLY A 149 -0.81 7.08 -13.62
C GLY A 149 -2.22 6.93 -14.22
N LEU A 150 -2.29 6.69 -15.52
CA LEU A 150 -3.56 6.61 -16.24
C LEU A 150 -3.89 5.17 -16.66
N LEU A 151 -5.18 4.85 -16.75
CA LEU A 151 -5.64 3.51 -17.17
C LEU A 151 -5.11 3.07 -18.54
N ASP A 152 -4.80 3.99 -19.43
CA ASP A 152 -4.24 3.73 -20.76
C ASP A 152 -2.71 3.61 -20.77
N GLY A 153 -2.09 3.56 -19.59
CA GLY A 153 -0.65 3.35 -19.42
C GLY A 153 0.22 4.58 -19.58
N ARG A 154 -0.37 5.77 -19.63
CA ARG A 154 0.39 7.03 -19.55
C ARG A 154 0.72 7.37 -18.09
N LEU A 155 1.86 8.02 -17.87
CA LEU A 155 2.18 8.79 -16.68
C LEU A 155 2.21 10.26 -17.07
N VAL A 156 1.51 11.09 -16.30
CA VAL A 156 1.34 12.52 -16.61
C VAL A 156 1.76 13.36 -15.41
N ALA A 157 2.50 14.44 -15.66
CA ALA A 157 2.73 15.50 -14.71
C ALA A 157 1.81 16.68 -15.03
N LEU A 158 1.10 17.15 -14.01
CA LEU A 158 0.27 18.33 -14.04
C LEU A 158 0.89 19.41 -13.15
N ASN A 159 0.83 20.65 -13.58
CA ASN A 159 1.13 21.78 -12.71
C ASN A 159 0.11 21.83 -11.55
N ARG A 160 0.58 21.88 -10.29
CA ARG A 160 -0.30 21.76 -9.12
C ARG A 160 -1.22 22.98 -8.92
N GLU A 161 -0.86 24.15 -9.44
CA GLU A 161 -1.68 25.37 -9.29
C GLU A 161 -2.77 25.47 -10.35
N SER A 162 -2.45 25.07 -11.59
CA SER A 162 -3.33 25.30 -12.76
C SER A 162 -3.98 24.03 -13.32
N GLY A 163 -3.48 22.84 -12.97
CA GLY A 163 -3.92 21.57 -13.58
C GLY A 163 -3.49 21.39 -15.03
N THR A 164 -2.62 22.26 -15.57
CA THR A 164 -2.12 22.12 -16.94
C THR A 164 -1.09 21.01 -17.05
N VAL A 165 -1.13 20.27 -18.16
CA VAL A 165 -0.15 19.21 -18.44
C VAL A 165 1.22 19.82 -18.70
N GLU A 166 2.23 19.40 -17.95
CA GLU A 166 3.63 19.78 -18.15
C GLU A 166 4.38 18.78 -19.01
N TRP A 167 4.21 17.48 -18.72
CA TRP A 167 4.73 16.43 -19.56
C TRP A 167 3.86 15.16 -19.50
N THR A 168 3.99 14.32 -20.51
CA THR A 168 3.30 13.04 -20.61
C THR A 168 4.26 12.01 -21.21
N VAL A 169 4.33 10.82 -20.58
CA VAL A 169 5.08 9.68 -21.10
C VAL A 169 4.18 8.45 -21.21
N GLN A 170 4.36 7.66 -22.28
CA GLN A 170 3.73 6.36 -22.39
C GLN A 170 4.63 5.34 -21.68
N THR A 171 4.25 4.93 -20.45
CA THR A 171 5.05 3.99 -19.67
C THR A 171 4.82 2.53 -20.07
N THR A 172 3.67 2.22 -20.64
CA THR A 172 3.35 0.89 -21.18
C THR A 172 3.44 0.88 -22.71
N PRO A 173 3.61 -0.28 -23.36
CA PRO A 173 3.51 -0.35 -24.82
C PRO A 173 2.13 0.13 -25.29
N ALA A 174 2.11 1.05 -26.25
CA ALA A 174 0.87 1.63 -26.76
C ALA A 174 -0.04 0.56 -27.39
N GLY A 175 -1.35 0.62 -27.07
CA GLY A 175 -2.33 -0.34 -27.59
C GLY A 175 -2.21 -1.76 -27.01
N SER A 176 -1.46 -1.91 -25.92
CA SER A 176 -1.33 -3.17 -25.18
C SER A 176 -2.37 -3.27 -24.07
N ASP A 177 -2.46 -4.46 -23.46
CA ASP A 177 -3.40 -4.77 -22.37
C ASP A 177 -2.86 -4.40 -20.98
N TYR A 178 -1.82 -3.59 -20.91
CA TYR A 178 -1.30 -2.99 -19.69
C TYR A 178 -2.22 -1.88 -19.20
N THR A 179 -2.40 -1.80 -17.90
CA THR A 179 -3.16 -0.72 -17.25
C THR A 179 -2.40 -0.18 -16.04
N ILE A 180 -2.75 1.05 -15.61
CA ILE A 180 -2.24 1.61 -14.36
C ILE A 180 -3.44 2.04 -13.53
N THR A 181 -3.55 1.49 -12.32
CA THR A 181 -4.56 1.86 -11.31
C THR A 181 -3.92 2.35 -10.02
N GLY A 182 -2.62 2.07 -9.80
CA GLY A 182 -1.85 2.49 -8.63
C GLY A 182 -1.51 3.97 -8.64
N ALA A 183 -1.36 4.54 -7.46
CA ALA A 183 -0.81 5.88 -7.29
C ALA A 183 0.72 5.84 -7.48
N PRO A 184 1.32 6.79 -8.19
CA PRO A 184 2.78 6.91 -8.24
C PRO A 184 3.37 7.18 -6.85
N ARG A 185 4.66 6.93 -6.69
CA ARG A 185 5.44 7.34 -5.51
C ARG A 185 6.60 8.22 -5.95
N VAL A 186 7.04 9.09 -5.06
CA VAL A 186 8.24 9.91 -5.26
C VAL A 186 9.38 9.36 -4.42
N ALA A 187 10.55 9.20 -5.02
CA ALA A 187 11.80 8.80 -4.39
C ALA A 187 12.91 9.77 -4.82
N GLY A 188 13.22 10.75 -3.97
CA GLY A 188 14.12 11.85 -4.31
C GLY A 188 13.61 12.66 -5.51
N ASP A 189 14.37 12.68 -6.58
CA ASP A 189 14.09 13.36 -7.85
C ASP A 189 13.40 12.46 -8.91
N LYS A 190 12.83 11.33 -8.48
CA LYS A 190 12.23 10.32 -9.34
C LYS A 190 10.77 10.08 -8.99
N VAL A 191 9.92 9.96 -10.00
CA VAL A 191 8.57 9.42 -9.88
C VAL A 191 8.56 7.95 -10.30
N ILE A 192 8.04 7.10 -9.41
CA ILE A 192 8.07 5.64 -9.54
C ILE A 192 6.67 5.14 -9.86
N ILE A 193 6.54 4.29 -10.86
CA ILE A 193 5.27 3.68 -11.25
C ILE A 193 5.47 2.26 -11.76
N GLY A 194 4.54 1.37 -11.40
CA GLY A 194 4.45 0.02 -11.93
C GLY A 194 3.30 -0.13 -12.91
N ASN A 195 2.90 -1.36 -13.18
CA ASN A 195 1.80 -1.69 -14.10
C ASN A 195 0.86 -2.75 -13.52
N GLY A 196 -0.37 -2.79 -14.03
CA GLY A 196 -1.35 -3.85 -13.87
C GLY A 196 -1.60 -4.60 -15.17
N GLY A 197 -2.50 -5.59 -15.15
CA GLY A 197 -2.93 -6.32 -16.34
C GLY A 197 -2.44 -7.76 -16.43
N ALA A 198 -1.95 -8.37 -15.35
CA ALA A 198 -1.37 -9.72 -15.35
C ALA A 198 -2.20 -10.74 -16.15
N GLU A 199 -3.51 -10.84 -15.86
CA GLU A 199 -4.42 -11.82 -16.48
C GLU A 199 -4.66 -11.58 -17.97
N TYR A 200 -4.32 -10.40 -18.46
CA TYR A 200 -4.44 -10.04 -19.88
C TYR A 200 -3.18 -10.36 -20.69
N GLY A 201 -2.19 -10.97 -20.04
CA GLY A 201 -0.98 -11.45 -20.71
C GLY A 201 0.15 -10.45 -20.75
N VAL A 202 0.38 -9.74 -19.66
CA VAL A 202 1.42 -8.74 -19.56
C VAL A 202 2.54 -9.17 -18.61
N ARG A 203 3.72 -8.60 -18.83
CA ARG A 203 4.92 -8.79 -18.02
C ARG A 203 5.04 -7.66 -17.00
N GLY A 204 5.24 -7.99 -15.72
CA GLY A 204 5.40 -7.02 -14.65
C GLY A 204 6.71 -6.23 -14.71
N TYR A 205 6.65 -4.96 -14.35
CA TYR A 205 7.81 -4.08 -14.20
C TYR A 205 7.50 -2.90 -13.28
N VAL A 206 8.54 -2.20 -12.87
CA VAL A 206 8.52 -0.88 -12.25
C VAL A 206 9.48 0.03 -13.00
N THR A 207 9.14 1.33 -13.10
CA THR A 207 9.95 2.31 -13.82
C THR A 207 10.10 3.58 -12.99
N ALA A 208 11.28 4.17 -13.01
CA ALA A 208 11.56 5.51 -12.49
C ALA A 208 11.69 6.51 -13.63
N TYR A 209 11.07 7.66 -13.46
CA TYR A 209 11.13 8.79 -14.37
C TYR A 209 11.63 10.03 -13.65
N ASP A 210 12.38 10.88 -14.34
CA ASP A 210 12.79 12.20 -13.85
C ASP A 210 11.54 13.06 -13.58
N VAL A 211 11.45 13.66 -12.39
CA VAL A 211 10.27 14.45 -11.97
C VAL A 211 10.06 15.70 -12.82
N GLU A 212 11.15 16.29 -13.37
CA GLU A 212 11.07 17.55 -14.11
C GLU A 212 10.70 17.36 -15.59
N ARG A 213 11.21 16.28 -16.22
CA ARG A 213 11.10 16.10 -17.67
C ARG A 213 10.32 14.87 -18.10
N GLY A 214 10.11 13.91 -17.16
CA GLY A 214 9.50 12.62 -17.49
C GLY A 214 10.44 11.68 -18.29
N ASP A 215 11.74 11.96 -18.33
CA ASP A 215 12.71 11.06 -18.96
C ASP A 215 12.82 9.76 -18.15
N GLN A 216 12.79 8.60 -18.80
CA GLN A 216 12.99 7.33 -18.13
C GLN A 216 14.42 7.21 -17.62
N ILE A 217 14.59 7.05 -16.30
CA ILE A 217 15.90 6.86 -15.66
C ILE A 217 16.27 5.38 -15.69
N TRP A 218 15.38 4.52 -15.17
CA TRP A 218 15.57 3.06 -15.21
C TRP A 218 14.23 2.34 -15.27
N ARG A 219 14.27 1.07 -15.68
CA ARG A 219 13.15 0.11 -15.62
C ARG A 219 13.66 -1.24 -15.18
N THR A 220 12.98 -1.84 -14.22
CA THR A 220 13.28 -3.19 -13.71
C THR A 220 12.06 -4.08 -13.89
N TYR A 221 12.26 -5.21 -14.57
CA TYR A 221 11.24 -6.25 -14.72
C TYR A 221 11.18 -7.11 -13.47
N THR A 222 9.99 -7.62 -13.16
CA THR A 222 9.72 -8.48 -12.00
C THR A 222 9.58 -9.96 -12.37
N VAL A 223 9.53 -10.27 -13.67
CA VAL A 223 9.43 -11.62 -14.22
C VAL A 223 10.39 -11.73 -15.40
N PRO A 224 11.12 -12.85 -15.56
CA PRO A 224 12.05 -13.03 -16.68
C PRO A 224 11.31 -13.08 -18.01
N GLY A 225 11.94 -12.55 -19.06
CA GLY A 225 11.46 -12.60 -20.44
C GLY A 225 11.70 -13.95 -21.11
N ASN A 226 11.61 -13.96 -22.44
CA ASN A 226 11.93 -15.15 -23.24
C ASN A 226 13.45 -15.42 -23.16
N PRO A 227 13.88 -16.61 -22.69
CA PRO A 227 15.31 -16.94 -22.60
C PRO A 227 16.09 -16.84 -23.92
N ALA A 228 15.41 -16.98 -25.06
CA ALA A 228 16.06 -16.88 -26.38
C ALA A 228 16.51 -15.43 -26.69
N ASP A 229 15.90 -14.42 -26.06
CA ASP A 229 16.24 -13.02 -26.26
C ASP A 229 17.32 -12.54 -25.27
N GLY A 230 17.77 -13.42 -24.35
CA GLY A 230 18.67 -13.08 -23.22
C GLY A 230 17.91 -12.47 -22.04
N PHE A 231 18.65 -12.00 -21.06
CA PHE A 231 18.09 -11.41 -19.84
C PHE A 231 18.68 -10.01 -19.62
N GLU A 232 17.87 -9.12 -19.09
CA GLU A 232 18.24 -7.71 -18.86
C GLU A 232 19.35 -7.57 -17.80
N ASN A 233 19.38 -8.51 -16.84
CA ASN A 233 20.37 -8.52 -15.75
C ASN A 233 20.47 -9.91 -15.12
N GLU A 234 21.41 -10.07 -14.17
CA GLU A 234 21.66 -11.33 -13.49
C GLU A 234 20.46 -11.79 -12.62
N ALA A 235 19.73 -10.86 -12.00
CA ALA A 235 18.55 -11.20 -11.22
C ALA A 235 17.46 -11.86 -12.08
N MET A 236 17.24 -11.38 -13.31
CA MET A 236 16.32 -12.01 -14.28
C MET A 236 16.84 -13.35 -14.79
N ARG A 237 18.14 -13.50 -14.97
CA ARG A 237 18.74 -14.78 -15.34
C ARG A 237 18.53 -15.84 -14.25
N VAL A 238 18.80 -15.48 -12.99
CA VAL A 238 18.59 -16.38 -11.85
C VAL A 238 17.11 -16.70 -11.66
N ALA A 239 16.23 -15.69 -11.80
CA ALA A 239 14.79 -15.90 -11.73
C ALA A 239 14.31 -16.92 -12.78
N ALA A 240 14.84 -16.89 -14.01
CA ALA A 240 14.46 -17.80 -15.08
C ALA A 240 14.70 -19.28 -14.74
N ASP A 241 15.70 -19.60 -13.91
CA ASP A 241 15.97 -20.97 -13.43
C ASP A 241 14.83 -21.54 -12.56
N THR A 242 13.91 -20.67 -12.08
CA THR A 242 12.74 -21.05 -11.28
C THR A 242 11.47 -21.22 -12.11
N TRP A 243 11.57 -21.11 -13.42
CA TRP A 243 10.45 -21.22 -14.35
C TRP A 243 10.67 -22.37 -15.32
N THR A 244 9.55 -22.90 -15.84
CA THR A 244 9.59 -23.95 -16.88
C THR A 244 8.53 -23.66 -17.95
N GLY A 245 8.67 -24.29 -19.13
CA GLY A 245 7.75 -24.07 -20.24
C GLY A 245 7.95 -22.72 -20.93
N ASN A 246 6.86 -22.12 -21.40
CA ASN A 246 6.87 -20.92 -22.23
C ASN A 246 6.07 -19.78 -21.59
N TRP A 247 6.31 -19.48 -20.32
CA TRP A 247 5.58 -18.47 -19.53
C TRP A 247 5.51 -17.09 -20.19
N TRP A 248 6.56 -16.71 -20.94
CA TRP A 248 6.65 -15.41 -21.60
C TRP A 248 5.59 -15.17 -22.68
N ILE A 249 4.96 -16.23 -23.22
CA ILE A 249 3.85 -16.11 -24.20
C ILE A 249 2.67 -15.37 -23.59
N ALA A 250 2.35 -15.65 -22.32
CA ALA A 250 1.32 -14.97 -21.54
C ALA A 250 1.90 -13.87 -20.62
N GLY A 251 3.11 -13.39 -20.90
CA GLY A 251 3.77 -12.34 -20.11
C GLY A 251 4.28 -12.76 -18.74
N GLY A 252 3.75 -13.83 -18.15
CA GLY A 252 4.14 -14.38 -16.85
C GLY A 252 3.54 -13.65 -15.63
N GLY A 253 3.01 -12.45 -15.76
CA GLY A 253 2.42 -11.66 -14.67
C GLY A 253 3.43 -10.89 -13.83
N GLY A 254 3.32 -10.95 -12.50
CA GLY A 254 4.23 -10.28 -11.57
C GLY A 254 4.12 -8.75 -11.53
N THR A 255 2.96 -8.21 -11.89
CA THR A 255 2.75 -6.76 -12.03
C THR A 255 2.84 -6.02 -10.71
N VAL A 256 3.44 -4.82 -10.71
CA VAL A 256 3.51 -3.91 -9.54
C VAL A 256 2.36 -2.92 -9.67
N TRP A 257 1.16 -3.36 -9.26
CA TRP A 257 -0.04 -2.56 -9.47
C TRP A 257 -0.42 -1.66 -8.29
N ASP A 258 0.27 -1.78 -7.14
CA ASP A 258 0.08 -0.91 -5.96
C ASP A 258 1.38 -0.79 -5.16
N ALA A 259 1.57 -1.52 -4.07
CA ALA A 259 2.60 -1.37 -3.06
C ALA A 259 4.01 -0.98 -3.56
N ILE A 260 4.36 0.28 -3.35
CA ILE A 260 5.69 0.85 -3.58
C ILE A 260 6.00 1.73 -2.37
N VAL A 261 7.12 1.49 -1.69
CA VAL A 261 7.54 2.26 -0.51
C VAL A 261 9.01 2.63 -0.66
N TYR A 262 9.36 3.86 -0.32
CA TYR A 262 10.73 4.37 -0.38
C TYR A 262 11.32 4.58 1.00
N ASP A 263 12.44 3.92 1.28
CA ASP A 263 13.29 4.18 2.43
C ASP A 263 14.42 5.14 2.02
N GLU A 264 14.27 6.41 2.40
CA GLU A 264 15.24 7.46 2.10
C GLU A 264 16.60 7.21 2.80
N THR A 265 16.58 6.60 3.99
CA THR A 265 17.79 6.33 4.77
C THR A 265 18.64 5.23 4.15
N ALA A 266 17.99 4.15 3.73
CA ALA A 266 18.66 3.02 3.06
C ALA A 266 18.83 3.25 1.56
N ASN A 267 18.18 4.24 0.97
CA ASN A 267 18.04 4.49 -0.46
C ASN A 267 17.50 3.25 -1.22
N LEU A 268 16.50 2.60 -0.63
CA LEU A 268 15.86 1.40 -1.16
C LEU A 268 14.40 1.66 -1.50
N LEU A 269 13.96 1.06 -2.61
CA LEU A 269 12.55 0.93 -2.97
C LEU A 269 12.10 -0.49 -2.68
N TYR A 270 11.03 -0.63 -1.92
CA TYR A 270 10.38 -1.91 -1.67
C TYR A 270 9.11 -2.01 -2.51
N LEU A 271 8.98 -3.11 -3.22
CA LEU A 271 7.89 -3.36 -4.15
C LEU A 271 7.14 -4.63 -3.76
N GLY A 272 5.83 -4.57 -3.84
CA GLY A 272 5.01 -5.77 -3.83
C GLY A 272 4.74 -6.24 -5.26
N THR A 273 5.04 -7.49 -5.58
CA THR A 273 4.79 -8.07 -6.91
C THR A 273 3.52 -8.92 -6.95
N GLY A 274 2.88 -8.95 -8.11
CA GLY A 274 1.60 -9.60 -8.36
C GLY A 274 1.70 -11.10 -8.60
N ASN A 275 0.53 -11.65 -8.87
CA ASN A 275 0.29 -13.04 -9.22
C ASN A 275 0.89 -13.43 -10.57
N GLY A 276 0.97 -14.74 -10.80
CA GLY A 276 1.31 -15.31 -12.10
C GLY A 276 0.18 -15.26 -13.11
N ALA A 277 0.52 -15.18 -14.38
CA ALA A 277 -0.41 -15.27 -15.49
C ALA A 277 0.01 -16.40 -16.47
N PRO A 278 -0.89 -17.39 -16.70
CA PRO A 278 -2.16 -17.70 -16.01
C PRO A 278 -1.98 -17.97 -14.50
N TRP A 279 -3.09 -17.90 -13.70
CA TRP A 279 -3.02 -18.26 -12.27
C TRP A 279 -2.54 -19.70 -12.07
N ASN A 280 -3.17 -20.66 -12.79
CA ASN A 280 -2.79 -22.05 -12.66
C ASN A 280 -1.36 -22.31 -13.10
N ARG A 281 -0.53 -22.81 -12.16
CA ARG A 281 0.91 -23.01 -12.35
C ARG A 281 1.20 -24.09 -13.42
N GLU A 282 0.37 -25.12 -13.54
CA GLU A 282 0.64 -26.19 -14.52
C GLU A 282 0.53 -25.69 -15.96
N TYR A 283 -0.28 -24.65 -16.23
CA TYR A 283 -0.29 -23.97 -17.51
C TYR A 283 0.87 -23.00 -17.68
N ARG A 284 1.21 -22.27 -16.62
CA ARG A 284 2.24 -21.23 -16.67
C ARG A 284 3.65 -21.79 -16.63
N SER A 285 3.88 -22.78 -15.78
CA SER A 285 5.20 -23.37 -15.49
C SER A 285 5.03 -24.87 -15.20
N PRO A 286 4.80 -25.70 -16.24
CA PRO A 286 4.35 -27.11 -16.10
C PRO A 286 5.31 -28.00 -15.33
N GLY A 287 6.58 -27.65 -15.24
CA GLY A 287 7.58 -28.31 -14.38
C GLY A 287 7.57 -27.83 -12.93
N GLY A 288 6.70 -26.91 -12.55
CA GLY A 288 6.68 -26.30 -11.22
C GLY A 288 7.66 -25.13 -11.09
N GLY A 289 8.34 -25.06 -9.95
CA GLY A 289 9.28 -24.00 -9.58
C GLY A 289 8.61 -22.84 -8.85
N ASP A 290 9.42 -21.97 -8.28
CA ASP A 290 8.96 -20.86 -7.45
C ASP A 290 8.43 -19.67 -8.25
N ASN A 291 8.80 -19.59 -9.53
CA ASN A 291 8.42 -18.52 -10.46
C ASN A 291 8.80 -17.13 -9.95
N LEU A 292 10.08 -16.92 -9.65
CA LEU A 292 10.56 -15.64 -9.17
C LEU A 292 10.39 -14.52 -10.23
N TYR A 293 9.94 -13.33 -9.85
CA TYR A 293 9.63 -12.87 -8.49
C TYR A 293 8.11 -12.63 -8.34
N LEU A 294 7.28 -13.63 -8.60
CA LEU A 294 5.84 -13.53 -8.30
C LEU A 294 5.60 -13.46 -6.81
N SER A 295 4.55 -12.75 -6.39
CA SER A 295 4.03 -12.72 -5.00
C SER A 295 5.14 -12.50 -3.98
N SER A 296 5.98 -11.49 -4.24
CA SER A 296 7.20 -11.21 -3.47
C SER A 296 7.24 -9.76 -3.00
N ILE A 297 7.93 -9.53 -1.90
CA ILE A 297 8.51 -8.23 -1.56
C ILE A 297 9.88 -8.19 -2.23
N VAL A 298 10.15 -7.18 -3.04
CA VAL A 298 11.42 -7.00 -3.75
C VAL A 298 12.02 -5.66 -3.37
N ALA A 299 13.29 -5.66 -2.96
CA ALA A 299 14.06 -4.45 -2.71
C ALA A 299 14.94 -4.11 -3.91
N LEU A 300 14.87 -2.85 -4.34
CA LEU A 300 15.67 -2.28 -5.41
C LEU A 300 16.44 -1.06 -4.90
N ASN A 301 17.63 -0.83 -5.43
CA ASN A 301 18.32 0.44 -5.26
C ASN A 301 17.51 1.56 -5.96
N ALA A 302 17.19 2.63 -5.25
CA ALA A 302 16.32 3.69 -5.78
C ALA A 302 16.95 4.51 -6.90
N ASP A 303 18.30 4.58 -6.99
CA ASP A 303 18.98 5.38 -8.00
C ASP A 303 19.01 4.74 -9.38
N ASN A 304 19.19 3.41 -9.42
CA ASN A 304 19.46 2.70 -10.68
C ASN A 304 18.53 1.50 -10.94
N GLY A 305 17.62 1.17 -9.99
CA GLY A 305 16.69 0.05 -10.11
C GLY A 305 17.34 -1.33 -10.01
N GLU A 306 18.60 -1.42 -9.55
CA GLU A 306 19.28 -2.70 -9.35
C GLU A 306 18.64 -3.49 -8.21
N TYR A 307 18.47 -4.81 -8.44
CA TYR A 307 17.99 -5.76 -7.45
C TYR A 307 18.94 -5.86 -6.26
N VAL A 308 18.36 -5.84 -5.03
CA VAL A 308 19.10 -5.98 -3.78
C VAL A 308 18.74 -7.31 -3.09
N TRP A 309 17.47 -7.52 -2.76
CA TRP A 309 16.97 -8.76 -2.16
C TRP A 309 15.48 -8.97 -2.47
N HIS A 310 14.97 -10.16 -2.18
CA HIS A 310 13.53 -10.44 -2.20
C HIS A 310 13.13 -11.39 -1.07
N TYR A 311 11.87 -11.29 -0.66
CA TYR A 311 11.20 -12.30 0.15
C TYR A 311 9.90 -12.72 -0.56
N GLN A 312 9.78 -14.01 -0.90
CA GLN A 312 8.62 -14.52 -1.63
C GLN A 312 7.56 -15.06 -0.67
N THR A 313 6.41 -14.35 -0.57
CA THR A 313 5.32 -14.71 0.35
C THR A 313 4.54 -15.94 -0.10
N THR A 314 4.48 -16.20 -1.42
CA THR A 314 3.74 -17.34 -1.99
C THR A 314 4.53 -17.95 -3.16
N PRO A 315 5.50 -18.85 -2.88
CA PRO A 315 6.28 -19.51 -3.92
C PRO A 315 5.40 -20.32 -4.88
N GLY A 316 5.61 -20.11 -6.21
CA GLY A 316 4.83 -20.79 -7.24
C GLY A 316 3.32 -20.56 -7.10
N ASP A 317 2.90 -19.33 -6.84
CA ASP A 317 1.49 -18.93 -6.67
C ASP A 317 0.57 -19.58 -7.71
N ASP A 318 -0.58 -20.05 -7.26
CA ASP A 318 -1.59 -20.77 -8.06
C ASP A 318 -3.00 -20.16 -7.87
N TRP A 319 -3.13 -19.18 -6.95
CA TRP A 319 -4.40 -18.77 -6.37
C TRP A 319 -4.72 -17.29 -6.57
N ASP A 320 -3.90 -16.55 -7.32
CA ASP A 320 -3.94 -15.08 -7.40
C ASP A 320 -3.54 -14.44 -6.06
N TYR A 321 -2.63 -15.06 -5.31
CA TYR A 321 -2.10 -14.46 -4.08
C TYR A 321 -0.95 -13.51 -4.41
N THR A 322 -1.28 -12.23 -4.41
CA THR A 322 -0.31 -11.17 -4.68
C THR A 322 0.35 -10.68 -3.39
N ALA A 323 1.55 -10.14 -3.48
CA ALA A 323 2.22 -9.36 -2.43
C ALA A 323 2.14 -7.84 -2.70
N THR A 324 1.21 -7.40 -3.54
CA THR A 324 0.99 -5.99 -3.90
C THR A 324 0.11 -5.23 -2.90
N GLN A 325 -0.22 -5.84 -1.76
CA GLN A 325 -0.89 -5.19 -0.66
C GLN A 325 0.04 -4.18 0.02
N PRO A 326 -0.51 -3.11 0.63
CA PRO A 326 0.31 -2.06 1.24
C PRO A 326 1.44 -2.61 2.11
N LEU A 327 2.63 -2.09 1.88
CA LEU A 327 3.83 -2.27 2.69
C LEU A 327 3.94 -1.11 3.68
N MET A 328 4.49 -1.36 4.85
CA MET A 328 4.73 -0.33 5.85
C MET A 328 6.11 -0.52 6.47
N LEU A 329 6.88 0.57 6.61
CA LEU A 329 8.18 0.55 7.27
C LEU A 329 8.01 0.95 8.73
N LEU A 330 8.54 0.14 9.63
CA LEU A 330 8.48 0.40 11.07
C LEU A 330 9.82 0.09 11.72
N ASP A 331 10.07 0.74 12.86
CA ASP A 331 11.10 0.36 13.80
C ASP A 331 10.39 -0.25 15.01
N LEU A 332 10.58 -1.55 15.22
CA LEU A 332 9.89 -2.33 16.25
C LEU A 332 10.89 -2.85 17.28
N GLU A 333 10.51 -2.77 18.56
CA GLU A 333 11.23 -3.49 19.61
C GLU A 333 10.79 -4.96 19.61
N ILE A 334 11.68 -5.86 19.18
CA ILE A 334 11.44 -7.31 19.12
C ILE A 334 12.52 -7.97 19.97
N GLU A 335 12.11 -8.74 20.98
CA GLU A 335 13.02 -9.43 21.92
C GLU A 335 14.05 -8.52 22.60
N GLY A 336 13.70 -7.22 22.80
CA GLY A 336 14.55 -6.22 23.46
C GLY A 336 15.55 -5.53 22.53
N GLU A 337 15.47 -5.77 21.22
CA GLU A 337 16.27 -5.08 20.20
C GLU A 337 15.36 -4.31 19.23
N VAL A 338 15.77 -3.09 18.85
CA VAL A 338 15.07 -2.33 17.81
C VAL A 338 15.46 -2.89 16.45
N ARG A 339 14.45 -3.37 15.71
CA ARG A 339 14.60 -3.94 14.38
C ARG A 339 13.92 -3.03 13.35
N GLU A 340 14.63 -2.69 12.30
CA GLU A 340 14.11 -1.97 11.14
C GLU A 340 13.38 -2.96 10.22
N VAL A 341 12.04 -2.85 10.12
CA VAL A 341 11.23 -3.88 9.46
C VAL A 341 10.32 -3.34 8.37
N ILE A 342 9.95 -4.24 7.45
CA ILE A 342 8.78 -4.14 6.61
C ILE A 342 7.71 -5.05 7.20
N VAL A 343 6.49 -4.53 7.30
CA VAL A 343 5.33 -5.34 7.63
C VAL A 343 4.36 -5.40 6.45
N GLN A 344 3.79 -6.56 6.21
CA GLN A 344 2.81 -6.77 5.15
C GLN A 344 1.81 -7.86 5.52
N ALA A 345 0.54 -7.63 5.15
CA ALA A 345 -0.54 -8.62 5.19
C ALA A 345 -1.04 -8.86 3.76
N PRO A 346 -0.41 -9.75 2.98
CA PRO A 346 -0.81 -10.03 1.60
C PRO A 346 -2.12 -10.84 1.52
N LYS A 347 -2.56 -11.13 0.28
CA LYS A 347 -3.78 -11.90 -0.01
C LYS A 347 -3.80 -13.28 0.65
N ASN A 348 -2.64 -13.88 0.87
CA ASN A 348 -2.47 -15.27 1.31
C ASN A 348 -2.89 -15.54 2.76
N GLY A 349 -3.13 -14.50 3.57
CA GLY A 349 -3.69 -14.62 4.92
C GLY A 349 -2.68 -14.70 6.06
N PHE A 350 -1.39 -14.51 5.78
CA PHE A 350 -0.34 -14.39 6.79
C PHE A 350 0.12 -12.93 6.94
N PHE A 351 0.40 -12.51 8.16
CA PHE A 351 1.04 -11.24 8.47
C PHE A 351 2.54 -11.47 8.59
N TYR A 352 3.31 -10.80 7.76
CA TYR A 352 4.77 -10.94 7.68
C TYR A 352 5.48 -9.76 8.33
N VAL A 353 6.54 -10.05 9.08
CA VAL A 353 7.52 -9.09 9.59
C VAL A 353 8.88 -9.49 9.01
N VAL A 354 9.45 -8.63 8.19
CA VAL A 354 10.68 -8.89 7.43
C VAL A 354 11.69 -7.80 7.74
N ASP A 355 12.94 -8.15 8.00
CA ASP A 355 14.04 -7.20 8.13
C ASP A 355 14.20 -6.41 6.83
N ARG A 356 14.07 -5.07 6.88
CA ARG A 356 14.01 -4.26 5.65
C ARG A 356 15.36 -4.08 4.96
N ILE A 357 16.47 -4.37 5.65
CA ILE A 357 17.81 -4.25 5.08
C ILE A 357 18.24 -5.54 4.41
N THR A 358 17.94 -6.68 5.03
CA THR A 358 18.43 -7.99 4.58
C THR A 358 17.40 -8.83 3.83
N GLY A 359 16.09 -8.54 4.03
CA GLY A 359 15.02 -9.39 3.51
C GLY A 359 14.77 -10.66 4.34
N GLU A 360 15.41 -10.81 5.49
CA GLU A 360 15.23 -11.96 6.38
C GLU A 360 13.84 -11.95 7.02
N LEU A 361 13.16 -13.10 7.00
CA LEU A 361 11.89 -13.27 7.71
C LEU A 361 12.13 -13.29 9.22
N ILE A 362 11.50 -12.37 9.95
CA ILE A 362 11.55 -12.35 11.42
C ILE A 362 10.39 -13.15 11.99
N SER A 363 9.17 -12.92 11.50
CA SER A 363 8.00 -13.67 11.91
C SER A 363 6.90 -13.68 10.84
N ALA A 364 6.05 -14.70 10.88
CA ALA A 364 4.86 -14.78 10.03
C ALA A 364 3.78 -15.57 10.77
N GLU A 365 2.60 -14.93 10.95
CA GLU A 365 1.46 -15.55 11.64
C GLU A 365 0.18 -15.37 10.82
N ALA A 366 -0.73 -16.35 10.92
CA ALA A 366 -2.00 -16.28 10.22
C ALA A 366 -2.93 -15.24 10.85
N PHE A 367 -3.43 -14.29 10.04
CA PHE A 367 -4.48 -13.36 10.46
C PHE A 367 -5.87 -13.74 9.91
N ALA A 368 -5.92 -14.63 8.92
CA ALA A 368 -7.17 -15.16 8.37
C ALA A 368 -7.74 -16.28 9.25
N ASP A 369 -9.05 -16.22 9.56
CA ASP A 369 -9.70 -17.19 10.44
C ASP A 369 -9.80 -18.60 9.82
N ASP A 370 -10.13 -18.70 8.54
CA ASP A 370 -10.42 -19.96 7.86
C ASP A 370 -9.35 -20.30 6.80
N LEU A 371 -8.08 -20.25 7.18
CA LEU A 371 -6.97 -20.52 6.26
C LEU A 371 -6.90 -22.02 5.91
N THR A 372 -6.99 -22.37 4.61
CA THR A 372 -7.00 -23.77 4.17
C THR A 372 -5.94 -24.12 3.13
N TRP A 373 -5.31 -23.14 2.46
CA TRP A 373 -4.28 -23.40 1.46
C TRP A 373 -2.91 -23.76 2.06
N ALA A 374 -2.64 -23.27 3.28
CA ALA A 374 -1.41 -23.54 4.04
C ALA A 374 -1.72 -23.62 5.54
N THR A 375 -0.86 -24.27 6.29
CA THR A 375 -1.03 -24.44 7.74
C THR A 375 -0.26 -23.40 8.55
N HIS A 376 0.92 -23.02 8.12
CA HIS A 376 1.81 -22.04 8.75
C HIS A 376 2.94 -21.65 7.79
N VAL A 377 3.76 -20.70 8.18
CA VAL A 377 5.02 -20.39 7.53
C VAL A 377 6.15 -21.01 8.36
N ASP A 378 6.95 -21.87 7.74
CA ASP A 378 8.15 -22.41 8.37
C ASP A 378 9.23 -21.32 8.46
N LEU A 379 9.53 -20.87 9.67
CA LEU A 379 10.48 -19.78 9.91
C LEU A 379 11.94 -20.14 9.56
N GLN A 380 12.29 -21.42 9.48
CA GLN A 380 13.64 -21.83 9.08
C GLN A 380 13.87 -21.69 7.58
N THR A 381 12.84 -21.97 6.79
CA THR A 381 12.90 -21.89 5.33
C THR A 381 12.29 -20.61 4.77
N GLY A 382 11.52 -19.87 5.58
CA GLY A 382 10.73 -18.71 5.17
C GLY A 382 9.55 -19.07 4.26
N ARG A 383 9.13 -20.34 4.17
CA ARG A 383 8.16 -20.82 3.19
C ARG A 383 6.83 -21.25 3.85
N PRO A 384 5.67 -20.92 3.24
CA PRO A 384 4.41 -21.50 3.65
C PRO A 384 4.41 -23.02 3.50
N VAL A 385 3.89 -23.73 4.50
CA VAL A 385 3.67 -25.17 4.47
C VAL A 385 2.28 -25.42 3.89
N GLU A 386 2.24 -25.74 2.59
CA GLU A 386 1.00 -25.94 1.85
C GLU A 386 0.19 -27.13 2.38
N SER A 387 -1.13 -26.99 2.38
CA SER A 387 -2.04 -28.11 2.64
C SER A 387 -2.02 -29.10 1.48
N PRO A 388 -2.24 -30.42 1.72
CA PRO A 388 -2.17 -31.42 0.65
C PRO A 388 -3.15 -31.17 -0.51
N GLU A 389 -4.28 -30.53 -0.26
CA GLU A 389 -5.34 -30.22 -1.23
C GLU A 389 -5.18 -28.85 -1.89
N ALA A 390 -4.18 -28.07 -1.51
CA ALA A 390 -4.03 -26.69 -1.98
C ALA A 390 -3.82 -26.58 -3.50
N ARG A 391 -3.04 -27.49 -4.09
CA ARG A 391 -2.74 -27.49 -5.53
C ARG A 391 -3.85 -28.18 -6.32
N TYR A 392 -4.37 -27.48 -7.33
CA TYR A 392 -5.44 -27.94 -8.24
C TYR A 392 -4.88 -28.12 -9.66
N GLY A 393 -4.26 -29.24 -9.94
CA GLY A 393 -3.71 -29.55 -11.26
C GLY A 393 -4.57 -30.55 -12.05
N MET A 394 -4.06 -31.00 -13.21
CA MET A 394 -4.76 -31.87 -14.18
C MET A 394 -5.24 -33.18 -13.57
N ASN A 395 -4.50 -33.75 -12.62
CA ASN A 395 -4.84 -35.01 -11.96
C ASN A 395 -5.59 -34.83 -10.63
N ARG A 396 -5.98 -33.59 -10.28
CA ARG A 396 -6.64 -33.28 -9.03
C ARG A 396 -8.05 -32.75 -9.27
N ARG A 397 -8.97 -33.17 -8.41
CA ARG A 397 -10.28 -32.53 -8.36
C ARG A 397 -10.12 -31.10 -7.84
N GLY A 398 -11.01 -30.21 -8.27
CA GLY A 398 -11.06 -28.87 -7.70
C GLY A 398 -11.28 -28.90 -6.19
N ALA A 399 -10.83 -27.84 -5.50
CA ALA A 399 -10.94 -27.70 -4.06
C ALA A 399 -11.49 -26.32 -3.68
N TRP A 400 -12.27 -26.28 -2.60
CA TRP A 400 -12.61 -25.03 -1.92
C TRP A 400 -11.42 -24.61 -1.06
N LEU A 401 -10.86 -23.47 -1.39
CA LEU A 401 -9.73 -22.91 -0.63
C LEU A 401 -10.08 -21.51 -0.08
N SER A 402 -9.57 -21.24 1.08
CA SER A 402 -9.66 -19.97 1.78
C SER A 402 -8.23 -19.49 2.13
N PRO A 403 -7.93 -18.20 1.87
CA PRO A 403 -8.76 -17.23 1.16
C PRO A 403 -8.97 -17.57 -0.32
N GLY A 404 -10.02 -16.99 -0.92
CA GLY A 404 -10.19 -16.99 -2.37
C GLY A 404 -9.31 -15.94 -3.05
N PRO A 405 -9.46 -15.68 -4.37
CA PRO A 405 -8.57 -14.79 -5.13
C PRO A 405 -8.68 -13.32 -4.75
N THR A 406 -9.72 -12.91 -4.02
CA THR A 406 -9.78 -11.57 -3.43
C THR A 406 -8.89 -11.39 -2.21
N GLY A 407 -8.33 -12.50 -1.68
CA GLY A 407 -7.41 -12.53 -0.55
C GLY A 407 -8.10 -12.35 0.82
N ALA A 408 -7.37 -12.60 1.89
CA ALA A 408 -7.78 -12.24 3.25
C ALA A 408 -7.60 -10.74 3.54
N HIS A 409 -6.74 -10.08 2.79
CA HIS A 409 -6.55 -8.64 2.69
C HIS A 409 -6.27 -8.29 1.22
N ASN A 410 -6.52 -7.01 0.84
CA ASN A 410 -6.30 -6.56 -0.54
C ASN A 410 -5.70 -5.14 -0.53
N TRP A 411 -5.88 -4.34 -1.61
CA TRP A 411 -5.34 -2.99 -1.80
C TRP A 411 -5.64 -1.98 -0.67
N ARG A 412 -6.59 -2.26 0.20
CA ARG A 412 -7.07 -1.35 1.25
C ARG A 412 -6.00 -1.14 2.30
N PRO A 413 -5.49 0.10 2.48
CA PRO A 413 -4.36 0.31 3.36
C PRO A 413 -4.65 0.03 4.83
N MET A 414 -3.66 -0.54 5.50
CA MET A 414 -3.53 -0.60 6.95
C MET A 414 -3.09 0.76 7.49
N ALA A 415 -3.28 1.00 8.80
CA ALA A 415 -2.72 2.15 9.50
C ALA A 415 -2.00 1.70 10.78
N TRP A 416 -0.85 2.29 11.06
CA TRP A 416 -0.07 2.11 12.29
C TRP A 416 -0.42 3.20 13.31
N ASN A 417 -0.39 2.87 14.61
CA ASN A 417 -0.47 3.86 15.67
C ASN A 417 0.65 3.66 16.69
N PRO A 418 1.64 4.55 16.73
CA PRO A 418 2.77 4.43 17.66
C PRO A 418 2.37 4.58 19.14
N LEU A 419 1.19 5.16 19.44
CA LEU A 419 0.70 5.32 20.82
C LEU A 419 0.08 4.04 21.38
N THR A 420 -0.39 3.15 20.51
CA THR A 420 -0.96 1.85 20.90
C THR A 420 -0.03 0.69 20.60
N GLY A 421 0.93 0.87 19.68
CA GLY A 421 1.76 -0.21 19.15
C GLY A 421 0.99 -1.17 18.24
N LEU A 422 -0.13 -0.73 17.63
CA LEU A 422 -1.02 -1.60 16.87
C LEU A 422 -1.16 -1.15 15.41
N ILE A 423 -1.31 -2.13 14.53
CA ILE A 423 -1.70 -1.95 13.14
C ILE A 423 -3.17 -2.29 12.98
N TYR A 424 -3.93 -1.42 12.31
CA TYR A 424 -5.34 -1.64 12.02
C TYR A 424 -5.47 -2.17 10.59
N LEU A 425 -5.76 -3.46 10.48
CA LEU A 425 -5.76 -4.25 9.25
C LEU A 425 -7.20 -4.54 8.77
N PRO A 426 -7.62 -3.99 7.62
CA PRO A 426 -8.91 -4.32 7.01
C PRO A 426 -8.91 -5.73 6.42
N ALA A 427 -9.38 -6.73 7.16
CA ALA A 427 -9.39 -8.13 6.77
C ALA A 427 -10.75 -8.60 6.25
N GLN A 428 -10.75 -9.72 5.53
CA GLN A 428 -11.95 -10.37 5.03
C GLN A 428 -11.81 -11.89 4.99
N ASN A 429 -12.90 -12.60 5.28
CA ASN A 429 -12.99 -14.04 5.12
C ASN A 429 -13.80 -14.40 3.88
N ASN A 430 -13.20 -15.15 2.99
CA ASN A 430 -13.82 -15.60 1.74
C ASN A 430 -13.21 -16.91 1.29
N THR A 431 -13.93 -17.64 0.44
CA THR A 431 -13.46 -18.90 -0.15
C THR A 431 -13.82 -18.95 -1.63
N TYR A 432 -13.03 -19.69 -2.39
CA TYR A 432 -13.24 -19.89 -3.81
C TYR A 432 -13.00 -21.36 -4.19
N TYR A 433 -13.76 -21.85 -5.17
CA TYR A 433 -13.57 -23.20 -5.72
C TYR A 433 -12.56 -23.13 -6.86
N TYR A 434 -11.34 -23.52 -6.58
CA TYR A 434 -10.28 -23.62 -7.58
C TYR A 434 -10.36 -24.96 -8.30
N GLN A 435 -10.39 -24.92 -9.61
CA GLN A 435 -10.35 -26.07 -10.49
C GLN A 435 -9.58 -25.69 -11.74
N MET A 436 -8.68 -26.52 -12.20
CA MET A 436 -7.99 -26.32 -13.47
C MET A 436 -8.97 -26.39 -14.62
N ALA A 437 -8.85 -25.49 -15.59
CA ALA A 437 -9.60 -25.58 -16.86
C ALA A 437 -9.17 -26.85 -17.60
N GLU A 438 -10.07 -27.48 -18.34
CA GLU A 438 -9.73 -28.67 -19.17
C GLU A 438 -8.73 -28.29 -20.27
N GLN A 439 -8.87 -27.11 -20.81
CA GLN A 439 -7.97 -26.51 -21.81
C GLN A 439 -7.83 -25.02 -21.56
N LEU A 440 -6.63 -24.51 -21.75
CA LEU A 440 -6.37 -23.07 -21.77
C LEU A 440 -5.92 -22.69 -23.17
N GLU A 441 -6.76 -21.94 -23.87
CA GLU A 441 -6.37 -21.20 -25.07
C GLU A 441 -6.05 -19.76 -24.66
N TYR A 442 -4.78 -19.42 -24.64
CA TYR A 442 -4.37 -18.06 -24.33
C TYR A 442 -4.90 -17.09 -25.39
N THR A 443 -5.66 -16.11 -24.95
CA THR A 443 -6.26 -15.08 -25.80
C THR A 443 -5.77 -13.70 -25.32
N PRO A 444 -4.94 -13.00 -26.11
CA PRO A 444 -4.52 -11.65 -25.76
C PRO A 444 -5.71 -10.71 -25.47
N GLY A 445 -5.58 -9.85 -24.46
CA GLY A 445 -6.62 -8.92 -24.06
C GLY A 445 -7.86 -9.55 -23.42
N ARG A 446 -7.80 -10.82 -23.07
CA ARG A 446 -8.85 -11.53 -22.36
C ARG A 446 -8.36 -12.02 -21.00
N TRP A 447 -9.30 -12.39 -20.17
CA TRP A 447 -9.04 -12.90 -18.82
C TRP A 447 -8.53 -14.36 -18.87
N ASN A 448 -7.22 -14.54 -18.74
CA ASN A 448 -6.53 -15.83 -18.90
C ASN A 448 -6.07 -16.36 -17.53
N THR A 449 -6.95 -16.97 -16.75
CA THR A 449 -6.59 -17.50 -15.43
C THR A 449 -6.17 -18.97 -15.43
N GLY A 450 -6.60 -19.74 -16.43
CA GLY A 450 -6.40 -21.18 -16.42
C GLY A 450 -7.31 -21.93 -15.43
N THR A 451 -8.26 -21.22 -14.79
CA THR A 451 -9.25 -21.83 -13.90
C THR A 451 -10.52 -22.20 -14.68
N GLY A 452 -11.04 -23.41 -14.44
CA GLY A 452 -12.28 -23.89 -15.03
C GLY A 452 -13.51 -23.33 -14.31
N ARG A 453 -14.54 -23.06 -15.09
CA ARG A 453 -15.90 -22.82 -14.57
C ARG A 453 -16.65 -24.13 -14.42
N GLY A 454 -16.10 -25.17 -13.77
CA GLY A 454 -16.74 -26.46 -13.62
C GLY A 454 -18.26 -26.35 -13.42
N GLY A 455 -19.04 -27.16 -14.09
CA GLY A 455 -20.51 -27.14 -14.02
C GLY A 455 -20.97 -27.17 -12.56
N SER A 456 -22.00 -26.39 -12.21
CA SER A 456 -22.52 -26.28 -10.84
C SER A 456 -22.91 -27.64 -10.22
N GLU A 457 -23.21 -28.65 -11.07
CA GLU A 457 -23.62 -30.01 -10.68
C GLU A 457 -22.48 -30.88 -10.14
N GLN A 458 -21.21 -30.45 -10.30
CA GLN A 458 -20.02 -31.23 -9.89
C GLN A 458 -19.24 -30.62 -8.74
N ARG A 459 -19.62 -29.41 -8.27
CA ARG A 459 -18.94 -28.76 -7.18
C ARG A 459 -19.42 -29.31 -5.84
N PRO A 460 -18.51 -29.66 -4.91
CA PRO A 460 -18.90 -29.93 -3.53
C PRO A 460 -19.62 -28.72 -2.91
N GLU A 461 -20.41 -28.97 -1.89
CA GLU A 461 -21.04 -27.89 -1.12
C GLU A 461 -19.99 -26.89 -0.64
N ARG A 462 -20.32 -25.60 -0.73
CA ARG A 462 -19.43 -24.54 -0.27
C ARG A 462 -19.26 -24.64 1.26
N PRO A 463 -18.02 -24.67 1.79
CA PRO A 463 -17.81 -24.72 3.24
C PRO A 463 -18.36 -23.44 3.88
N GLN A 464 -18.94 -23.60 5.05
CA GLN A 464 -19.32 -22.48 5.89
C GLN A 464 -18.07 -21.94 6.56
N LEU A 465 -17.81 -20.64 6.39
CA LEU A 465 -16.72 -19.95 7.07
C LEU A 465 -17.10 -19.65 8.53
N THR A 466 -16.14 -19.69 9.42
CA THR A 466 -16.36 -19.49 10.87
C THR A 466 -16.28 -18.01 11.24
N GLY A 467 -15.43 -17.24 10.56
CA GLY A 467 -15.25 -15.82 10.79
C GLY A 467 -16.25 -14.91 10.07
N PRO A 468 -16.37 -13.63 10.48
CA PRO A 468 -17.17 -12.64 9.77
C PRO A 468 -16.59 -12.37 8.38
N SER A 469 -17.46 -12.07 7.40
CA SER A 469 -17.03 -11.82 6.00
C SER A 469 -16.11 -10.61 5.87
N THR A 470 -16.23 -9.63 6.78
CA THR A 470 -15.43 -8.41 6.81
C THR A 470 -15.17 -8.02 8.26
N LEU A 471 -13.95 -7.63 8.57
CA LEU A 471 -13.56 -7.21 9.91
C LEU A 471 -12.37 -6.25 9.84
N LEU A 472 -12.21 -5.45 10.89
CA LEU A 472 -10.99 -4.74 11.19
C LEU A 472 -10.26 -5.51 12.30
N LEU A 473 -9.00 -5.86 12.08
CA LEU A 473 -8.12 -6.43 13.08
C LEU A 473 -7.20 -5.35 13.63
N ALA A 474 -7.03 -5.28 14.93
CA ALA A 474 -5.88 -4.63 15.53
C ALA A 474 -4.81 -5.69 15.79
N TRP A 475 -3.68 -5.51 15.18
CA TRP A 475 -2.58 -6.45 15.17
C TRP A 475 -1.34 -5.85 15.82
N ASP A 476 -0.76 -6.54 16.77
CA ASP A 476 0.53 -6.19 17.36
C ASP A 476 1.65 -6.79 16.50
N PRO A 477 2.39 -5.99 15.71
CA PRO A 477 3.44 -6.49 14.83
C PRO A 477 4.70 -6.95 15.57
N ALA A 478 4.94 -6.50 16.79
CA ALA A 478 6.10 -6.91 17.56
C ALA A 478 5.96 -8.34 18.11
N THR A 479 4.75 -8.70 18.56
CA THR A 479 4.42 -10.07 19.01
C THR A 479 3.80 -10.92 17.90
N ASN A 480 3.45 -10.31 16.78
CA ASN A 480 2.75 -10.86 15.62
C ASN A 480 1.44 -11.55 16.01
N ARG A 481 0.57 -10.84 16.76
CA ARG A 481 -0.69 -11.37 17.30
C ARG A 481 -1.82 -10.35 17.22
N GLU A 482 -3.04 -10.89 17.17
CA GLU A 482 -4.25 -10.09 17.30
C GLU A 482 -4.40 -9.54 18.73
N ALA A 483 -4.68 -8.22 18.82
CA ALA A 483 -5.03 -7.54 20.06
C ALA A 483 -6.56 -7.47 20.25
N TRP A 484 -7.28 -7.06 19.20
CA TRP A 484 -8.73 -7.02 19.16
C TRP A 484 -9.26 -7.07 17.72
N ARG A 485 -10.56 -7.33 17.56
CA ARG A 485 -11.26 -7.32 16.27
C ARG A 485 -12.61 -6.63 16.34
N ALA A 486 -12.98 -5.97 15.25
CA ALA A 486 -14.28 -5.36 15.06
C ALA A 486 -14.93 -5.90 13.76
N PRO A 487 -15.98 -6.74 13.85
CA PRO A 487 -16.67 -7.28 12.68
C PRO A 487 -17.52 -6.23 11.98
N SER A 488 -17.72 -6.38 10.67
CA SER A 488 -18.67 -5.60 9.88
C SER A 488 -19.48 -6.51 8.96
N ALA A 489 -20.72 -6.12 8.70
CA ALA A 489 -21.59 -6.80 7.74
C ALA A 489 -21.42 -6.29 6.29
N GLY A 490 -20.57 -5.28 6.09
CA GLY A 490 -20.44 -4.59 4.80
C GLY A 490 -19.11 -4.83 4.09
N GLY A 491 -18.90 -4.10 3.00
CA GLY A 491 -17.62 -4.07 2.29
C GLY A 491 -16.52 -3.39 3.11
N ASN A 492 -15.31 -3.45 2.63
CA ASN A 492 -14.10 -2.99 3.30
C ASN A 492 -13.50 -1.77 2.56
N GLY A 493 -13.02 -0.79 3.29
CA GLY A 493 -12.20 0.34 2.83
C GLY A 493 -10.84 0.32 3.51
N GLY A 494 -10.06 1.39 3.32
CA GLY A 494 -8.80 1.56 4.04
C GLY A 494 -8.97 2.19 5.42
N THR A 495 -7.88 2.30 6.17
CA THR A 495 -7.84 2.85 7.53
C THR A 495 -6.97 4.09 7.65
N LEU A 496 -7.26 4.87 8.68
CA LEU A 496 -6.50 6.03 9.16
C LEU A 496 -6.38 5.91 10.67
N SER A 497 -5.21 6.20 11.23
CA SER A 497 -5.02 6.31 12.68
C SER A 497 -4.59 7.70 13.09
N THR A 498 -5.01 8.18 14.28
CA THR A 498 -4.75 9.55 14.75
C THR A 498 -4.21 9.59 16.17
N GLY A 499 -3.56 10.73 16.50
CA GLY A 499 -3.11 11.03 17.86
C GLY A 499 -4.25 11.21 18.88
N GLY A 500 -5.50 11.33 18.43
CA GLY A 500 -6.70 11.38 19.27
C GLY A 500 -7.19 10.01 19.76
N ASN A 501 -6.37 8.97 19.69
CA ASN A 501 -6.72 7.59 20.04
C ASN A 501 -7.87 7.01 19.21
N LEU A 502 -7.94 7.40 17.95
CA LEU A 502 -8.98 6.95 17.01
C LEU A 502 -8.36 6.21 15.82
N THR A 503 -9.05 5.15 15.39
CA THR A 503 -8.90 4.62 14.04
C THR A 503 -10.19 4.82 13.25
N PHE A 504 -10.06 5.42 12.05
CA PHE A 504 -11.18 5.57 11.12
C PHE A 504 -11.11 4.48 10.07
N TRP A 505 -12.26 3.91 9.77
CA TRP A 505 -12.37 2.81 8.81
C TRP A 505 -13.60 2.98 7.93
N GLY A 506 -13.40 2.89 6.61
CA GLY A 506 -14.51 2.82 5.66
C GLY A 506 -15.07 1.40 5.61
N THR A 507 -16.33 1.19 5.95
CA THR A 507 -16.93 -0.14 5.95
C THR A 507 -18.38 -0.14 5.51
N GLY A 508 -18.74 -1.05 4.60
CA GLY A 508 -20.08 -1.09 4.02
C GLY A 508 -20.42 0.17 3.25
N SER A 509 -21.34 0.97 3.81
CA SER A 509 -21.68 2.31 3.34
C SER A 509 -21.31 3.41 4.34
N ASN A 510 -20.54 3.07 5.39
CA ASN A 510 -20.25 3.97 6.49
C ASN A 510 -18.76 4.31 6.59
N LEU A 511 -18.47 5.52 7.06
CA LEU A 511 -17.24 5.84 7.75
C LEU A 511 -17.48 5.64 9.24
N VAL A 512 -16.68 4.81 9.91
CA VAL A 512 -16.76 4.58 11.35
C VAL A 512 -15.48 5.07 12.03
N ALA A 513 -15.61 5.53 13.28
CA ALA A 513 -14.48 5.76 14.17
C ALA A 513 -14.54 4.75 15.32
N LEU A 514 -13.41 4.12 15.59
CA LEU A 514 -13.25 3.19 16.72
C LEU A 514 -12.19 3.74 17.68
N ASP A 515 -12.38 3.50 18.95
CA ASP A 515 -11.30 3.67 19.92
C ASP A 515 -10.13 2.75 19.54
N ALA A 516 -8.96 3.33 19.38
CA ALA A 516 -7.80 2.65 18.84
C ALA A 516 -7.24 1.54 19.75
N ARG A 517 -7.54 1.59 21.08
CA ARG A 517 -7.07 0.60 22.04
C ARG A 517 -8.03 -0.56 22.23
N SER A 518 -9.34 -0.28 22.16
CA SER A 518 -10.38 -1.28 22.51
C SER A 518 -11.14 -1.83 21.30
N GLY A 519 -11.14 -1.11 20.17
CA GLY A 519 -11.97 -1.45 19.02
C GLY A 519 -13.45 -1.09 19.20
N GLU A 520 -13.83 -0.40 20.27
CA GLU A 520 -15.20 0.07 20.47
C GLU A 520 -15.56 1.12 19.44
N GLN A 521 -16.70 0.94 18.76
CA GLN A 521 -17.19 1.94 17.81
C GLN A 521 -17.77 3.14 18.55
N VAL A 522 -17.14 4.31 18.40
CA VAL A 522 -17.51 5.55 19.08
C VAL A 522 -18.26 6.55 18.20
N TRP A 523 -18.21 6.34 16.86
CA TRP A 523 -18.95 7.16 15.90
C TRP A 523 -19.16 6.41 14.58
N SER A 524 -20.20 6.82 13.82
CA SER A 524 -20.50 6.31 12.49
C SER A 524 -21.30 7.32 11.68
N PHE A 525 -21.02 7.40 10.37
CA PHE A 525 -21.79 8.21 9.43
C PHE A 525 -21.94 7.48 8.09
N GLU A 526 -23.15 7.53 7.49
CA GLU A 526 -23.41 6.92 6.18
C GLU A 526 -22.90 7.83 5.05
N VAL A 527 -21.85 7.38 4.35
CA VAL A 527 -21.19 8.09 3.24
C VAL A 527 -21.48 7.45 1.87
N GLY A 528 -22.20 6.35 1.84
CA GLY A 528 -22.47 5.55 0.64
C GLY A 528 -21.46 4.43 0.41
N ARG A 529 -21.78 3.48 -0.48
CA ARG A 529 -20.97 2.28 -0.75
C ARG A 529 -19.68 2.64 -1.48
N GLY A 530 -18.71 1.70 -1.44
CA GLY A 530 -17.43 1.85 -2.14
C GLY A 530 -16.55 2.92 -1.48
N THR A 531 -16.39 2.79 -0.18
CA THR A 531 -15.52 3.65 0.63
C THR A 531 -14.06 3.46 0.26
N ALA A 532 -13.36 4.55 0.00
CA ALA A 532 -11.91 4.58 -0.21
C ALA A 532 -11.17 4.63 1.14
N THR A 533 -10.02 5.26 1.18
CA THR A 533 -9.21 5.40 2.39
C THR A 533 -9.42 6.77 3.01
N PRO A 534 -9.78 6.87 4.31
CA PRO A 534 -9.87 8.15 4.98
C PRO A 534 -8.49 8.78 5.21
N ILE A 535 -8.47 10.11 5.24
CA ILE A 535 -7.31 10.94 5.60
C ILE A 535 -7.71 11.98 6.64
N THR A 536 -6.72 12.60 7.29
CA THR A 536 -6.93 13.76 8.17
C THR A 536 -5.89 14.84 7.91
N TYR A 537 -6.30 16.07 8.07
CA TYR A 537 -5.44 17.25 7.93
C TYR A 537 -5.94 18.39 8.83
N SER A 538 -5.15 19.45 8.95
CA SER A 538 -5.50 20.64 9.73
C SER A 538 -5.26 21.90 8.94
N ILE A 539 -6.22 22.81 8.97
CA ILE A 539 -6.12 24.16 8.39
C ILE A 539 -6.53 25.17 9.47
N ASP A 540 -5.70 26.16 9.71
CA ASP A 540 -5.90 27.21 10.73
C ASP A 540 -6.25 26.65 12.12
N GLY A 541 -5.61 25.54 12.50
CA GLY A 541 -5.82 24.86 13.78
C GLY A 541 -7.10 24.03 13.88
N ARG A 542 -7.90 23.92 12.82
CA ARG A 542 -9.08 23.05 12.75
C ARG A 542 -8.73 21.74 12.05
N GLN A 543 -9.00 20.63 12.72
CA GLN A 543 -8.81 19.29 12.16
C GLN A 543 -10.02 18.85 11.33
N TYR A 544 -9.73 18.18 10.21
CA TYR A 544 -10.71 17.61 9.28
C TYR A 544 -10.44 16.12 9.08
N ILE A 545 -11.53 15.36 8.89
CA ILE A 545 -11.51 13.96 8.45
C ILE A 545 -12.18 13.90 7.09
N THR A 546 -11.51 13.33 6.10
CA THR A 546 -12.03 13.24 4.73
C THR A 546 -12.02 11.81 4.22
N ILE A 547 -13.07 11.43 3.48
CA ILE A 547 -13.17 10.18 2.76
C ILE A 547 -13.83 10.36 1.40
N ALA A 548 -13.36 9.64 0.40
CA ALA A 548 -14.04 9.48 -0.87
C ALA A 548 -14.94 8.25 -0.82
N ALA A 549 -16.21 8.38 -1.18
CA ALA A 549 -17.18 7.28 -1.16
C ALA A 549 -18.29 7.50 -2.21
N GLY A 550 -19.00 6.43 -2.54
CA GLY A 550 -20.12 6.45 -3.47
C GLY A 550 -19.84 5.58 -4.71
N MET A 551 -20.70 4.64 -4.96
CA MET A 551 -20.68 3.77 -6.15
C MET A 551 -21.90 4.05 -7.04
N GLY A 552 -22.34 5.29 -7.21
CA GLY A 552 -23.49 5.57 -8.06
C GLY A 552 -24.76 4.77 -7.68
N VAL A 553 -24.92 4.36 -6.42
CA VAL A 553 -26.11 3.70 -5.90
C VAL A 553 -27.18 4.77 -5.68
N GLN A 554 -28.37 4.56 -6.21
CA GLN A 554 -29.51 5.49 -6.11
C GLN A 554 -29.33 6.83 -6.85
N ASN A 555 -28.58 6.86 -7.98
CA ASN A 555 -28.32 8.08 -8.76
C ASN A 555 -27.49 9.18 -8.03
N LEU A 556 -26.84 8.85 -6.92
CA LEU A 556 -25.90 9.75 -6.29
C LEU A 556 -24.53 9.62 -6.96
N PRO A 557 -23.88 10.75 -7.32
CA PRO A 557 -22.51 10.71 -7.83
C PRO A 557 -21.54 10.25 -6.73
N PRO A 558 -20.35 9.72 -7.11
CA PRO A 558 -19.27 9.55 -6.16
C PRO A 558 -18.88 10.91 -5.56
N ARG A 559 -18.51 10.94 -4.27
CA ARG A 559 -18.42 12.18 -3.51
C ARG A 559 -17.21 12.17 -2.58
N ILE A 560 -16.62 13.33 -2.37
CA ILE A 560 -15.71 13.63 -1.27
C ILE A 560 -16.55 14.13 -0.09
N TRP A 561 -16.39 13.50 1.04
CA TRP A 561 -17.01 13.85 2.32
C TRP A 561 -15.94 14.36 3.27
N THR A 562 -16.15 15.53 3.84
CA THR A 562 -15.22 16.11 4.83
C THR A 562 -15.99 16.51 6.07
N PHE A 563 -15.46 16.08 7.21
CA PHE A 563 -16.04 16.27 8.55
C PHE A 563 -15.09 17.07 9.43
N SER A 564 -15.65 17.78 10.40
CA SER A 564 -14.91 18.42 11.49
C SER A 564 -15.81 18.59 12.70
N VAL A 565 -15.22 18.86 13.86
CA VAL A 565 -15.96 19.25 15.06
C VAL A 565 -16.19 20.76 15.00
N GLU A 566 -17.44 21.21 15.20
CA GLU A 566 -17.70 22.64 15.39
C GLU A 566 -16.99 23.15 16.64
N GLU A 567 -16.30 24.27 16.52
CA GLU A 567 -15.79 24.98 17.70
C GLU A 567 -16.98 25.38 18.56
N SER A 568 -17.04 24.88 19.80
CA SER A 568 -17.95 25.47 20.78
C SER A 568 -17.56 26.95 20.89
N VAL A 569 -18.42 27.84 20.41
CA VAL A 569 -18.31 29.30 20.67
C VAL A 569 -18.23 29.43 22.18
N ARG A 570 -17.00 29.53 22.73
CA ARG A 570 -16.84 29.97 24.11
C ARG A 570 -17.46 31.36 24.16
N SER A 571 -18.69 31.43 24.66
CA SER A 571 -19.32 32.71 24.98
C SER A 571 -18.37 33.42 25.95
N SER A 572 -17.61 34.38 25.42
CA SER A 572 -16.90 35.37 26.25
C SER A 572 -17.93 36.26 26.91
N ASN A 573 -18.71 35.73 27.83
CA ASN A 573 -19.42 36.53 28.79
C ASN A 573 -18.38 36.98 29.81
N GLY A 574 -17.65 38.04 29.43
CA GLY A 574 -16.88 38.80 30.39
C GLY A 574 -17.85 39.53 31.34
N ASN A 575 -17.66 39.27 32.61
CA ASN A 575 -18.03 40.22 33.67
C ASN A 575 -16.90 41.23 33.86
#